data_5c851d6719a0b2d9361d4920e84bbbb8
#
_entry.id   5c851d6719a0b2d9361d4920e84bbbb8
#
_cell.length_a   1.000
_cell.length_b   1.000
_cell.length_c   1.000
_cell.angle_alpha   90.00
_cell.angle_beta   90.00
_cell.angle_gamma   90.00
#
_symmetry.space_group_name_H-M   'P 1'
#
loop_
_entity.id
_entity.type
_entity.pdbx_description
1 polymer ?
#
loop_
_entity_poly.entity_id
_entity_poly.type
_entity_poly.pdbx_seq_one_letter_code
_entity_poly.pdbx_strand_id
1 'polypeptide(L)'
;MGAPTIIAHISDLHCGSRYHIPSLAKRMVDELNLLNPDMVIVTGDLTDMGFRQEFEQAHALLDRIACNRRVVQMGNHDARNVGDEHFTELFGDRSTELEYRGVRVLGLDSSEPDLDTGRVGRERYRWLEERFARCLDEFKVVAMHHHLVPVPGTGRERNIVHDAGDLLKVLANNGVDLVLCGHKHVPNVWRLEDMLIVNAGTCCTHRLRGKVRPCYNVIEIHDDGHVRVFRKEPYVDGEVVADFSDINRRYCRWRPGTQAPDLDEVLPGGSR
;
A
#
# COMPACT_ATOMS: atom_id res chain seq x y z
N MET A 1 -25.97 5.10 -3.81
CA MET A 1 -24.52 4.91 -3.70
C MET A 1 -24.13 3.76 -4.58
N GLY A 2 -23.09 3.91 -5.41
CA GLY A 2 -22.55 2.82 -6.23
C GLY A 2 -21.93 1.72 -5.34
N ALA A 3 -21.60 0.56 -5.95
CA ALA A 3 -20.81 -0.44 -5.27
C ALA A 3 -19.39 0.10 -5.01
N PRO A 4 -18.77 -0.16 -3.84
CA PRO A 4 -17.43 0.31 -3.55
C PRO A 4 -16.40 -0.29 -4.53
N THR A 5 -15.29 0.41 -4.74
CA THR A 5 -14.11 -0.16 -5.38
C THR A 5 -13.35 -1.00 -4.35
N ILE A 6 -13.10 -2.27 -4.67
CA ILE A 6 -12.48 -3.25 -3.77
C ILE A 6 -11.02 -3.46 -4.16
N ILE A 7 -10.12 -3.15 -3.23
CA ILE A 7 -8.69 -3.41 -3.36
C ILE A 7 -8.30 -4.58 -2.45
N ALA A 8 -7.65 -5.60 -3.01
CA ALA A 8 -6.92 -6.58 -2.23
C ALA A 8 -5.46 -6.12 -2.08
N HIS A 9 -5.01 -5.93 -0.84
CA HIS A 9 -3.64 -5.50 -0.52
C HIS A 9 -2.90 -6.64 0.16
N ILE A 10 -1.94 -7.20 -0.56
CA ILE A 10 -1.08 -8.31 -0.12
C ILE A 10 0.38 -7.87 -0.12
N SER A 11 1.23 -8.50 0.69
CA SER A 11 2.63 -8.16 0.84
C SER A 11 3.45 -9.34 1.38
N ASP A 12 4.76 -9.23 1.25
CA ASP A 12 5.73 -10.07 1.96
C ASP A 12 5.49 -11.57 1.70
N LEU A 13 5.45 -11.96 0.41
CA LEU A 13 5.21 -13.34 -0.01
C LEU A 13 6.40 -14.26 0.31
N HIS A 14 7.63 -13.72 0.20
CA HIS A 14 8.89 -14.43 0.45
C HIS A 14 8.93 -15.82 -0.20
N CYS A 15 8.58 -15.91 -1.48
CA CYS A 15 8.76 -17.14 -2.26
C CYS A 15 10.22 -17.57 -2.22
N GLY A 16 10.47 -18.88 -2.11
CA GLY A 16 11.82 -19.42 -1.91
C GLY A 16 12.27 -19.51 -0.45
N SER A 17 11.65 -18.77 0.44
CA SER A 17 11.98 -18.82 1.88
C SER A 17 11.58 -20.16 2.50
N ARG A 18 12.41 -20.66 3.41
CA ARG A 18 12.06 -21.82 4.25
C ARG A 18 10.83 -21.58 5.14
N TYR A 19 10.43 -20.33 5.29
CA TYR A 19 9.25 -19.92 6.07
C TYR A 19 8.00 -19.75 5.20
N HIS A 20 8.12 -19.85 3.87
CA HIS A 20 7.00 -19.78 2.96
C HIS A 20 6.07 -20.99 3.13
N ILE A 21 4.76 -20.76 3.14
CA ILE A 21 3.74 -21.79 3.35
C ILE A 21 2.86 -21.89 2.10
N PRO A 22 3.15 -22.82 1.17
CA PRO A 22 2.40 -22.90 -0.09
C PRO A 22 0.89 -23.10 0.07
N SER A 23 0.46 -23.79 1.13
CA SER A 23 -0.96 -23.98 1.41
C SER A 23 -1.68 -22.69 1.80
N LEU A 24 -1.03 -21.78 2.55
CA LEU A 24 -1.57 -20.47 2.84
C LEU A 24 -1.58 -19.58 1.59
N ALA A 25 -0.51 -19.60 0.79
CA ALA A 25 -0.45 -18.89 -0.49
C ALA A 25 -1.59 -19.34 -1.43
N LYS A 26 -1.80 -20.66 -1.54
CA LYS A 26 -2.94 -21.18 -2.31
C LYS A 26 -4.27 -20.71 -1.74
N ARG A 27 -4.46 -20.77 -0.42
CA ARG A 27 -5.69 -20.36 0.22
C ARG A 27 -5.99 -18.88 0.01
N MET A 28 -4.98 -18.01 0.12
CA MET A 28 -5.09 -16.58 -0.20
C MET A 28 -5.59 -16.38 -1.63
N VAL A 29 -4.99 -17.06 -2.62
CA VAL A 29 -5.43 -16.97 -4.02
C VAL A 29 -6.89 -17.42 -4.17
N ASP A 30 -7.28 -18.54 -3.57
CA ASP A 30 -8.64 -19.07 -3.64
C ASP A 30 -9.64 -18.07 -3.03
N GLU A 31 -9.30 -17.42 -1.89
CA GLU A 31 -10.13 -16.40 -1.23
C GLU A 31 -10.21 -15.11 -2.04
N LEU A 32 -9.11 -14.65 -2.65
CA LEU A 32 -9.10 -13.48 -3.52
C LEU A 32 -9.94 -13.71 -4.79
N ASN A 33 -9.88 -14.90 -5.38
CA ASN A 33 -10.70 -15.25 -6.52
C ASN A 33 -12.19 -15.31 -6.17
N LEU A 34 -12.55 -15.75 -4.96
CA LEU A 34 -13.91 -15.71 -4.47
C LEU A 34 -14.37 -14.27 -4.17
N LEU A 35 -13.51 -13.43 -3.61
CA LEU A 35 -13.77 -12.01 -3.34
C LEU A 35 -13.97 -11.22 -4.63
N ASN A 36 -13.26 -11.62 -5.72
CA ASN A 36 -13.26 -10.93 -7.01
C ASN A 36 -12.97 -9.43 -6.89
N PRO A 37 -11.80 -9.01 -6.36
CA PRO A 37 -11.48 -7.62 -6.15
C PRO A 37 -11.35 -6.86 -7.47
N ASP A 38 -11.60 -5.56 -7.43
CA ASP A 38 -11.41 -4.69 -8.58
C ASP A 38 -9.93 -4.48 -8.91
N MET A 39 -9.07 -4.44 -7.88
CA MET A 39 -7.62 -4.29 -8.02
C MET A 39 -6.88 -5.16 -7.00
N VAL A 40 -5.68 -5.61 -7.36
CA VAL A 40 -4.73 -6.28 -6.47
C VAL A 40 -3.46 -5.45 -6.37
N ILE A 41 -3.08 -5.07 -5.15
CA ILE A 41 -1.87 -4.31 -4.88
C ILE A 41 -0.94 -5.16 -4.04
N VAL A 42 0.28 -5.36 -4.56
CA VAL A 42 1.33 -6.17 -3.93
C VAL A 42 2.48 -5.24 -3.54
N THR A 43 2.70 -5.08 -2.24
CA THR A 43 3.67 -4.11 -1.72
C THR A 43 5.03 -4.74 -1.40
N GLY A 44 5.54 -5.58 -2.30
CA GLY A 44 6.92 -6.05 -2.30
C GLY A 44 7.22 -7.27 -1.43
N ASP A 45 8.51 -7.58 -1.35
CA ASP A 45 9.06 -8.80 -0.76
C ASP A 45 8.40 -10.06 -1.34
N LEU A 46 8.40 -10.13 -2.67
CA LEU A 46 7.92 -11.28 -3.44
C LEU A 46 8.80 -12.50 -3.20
N THR A 47 10.10 -12.26 -3.07
CA THR A 47 11.18 -13.24 -2.97
C THR A 47 11.85 -13.21 -1.60
N ASP A 48 12.68 -14.21 -1.29
CA ASP A 48 13.52 -14.19 -0.07
C ASP A 48 14.92 -13.61 -0.33
N MET A 49 15.48 -13.89 -1.52
CA MET A 49 16.87 -13.51 -1.84
C MET A 49 17.01 -12.83 -3.22
N GLY A 50 15.94 -12.53 -3.92
CA GLY A 50 15.99 -11.91 -5.24
C GLY A 50 16.46 -12.85 -6.36
N PHE A 51 16.43 -14.17 -6.15
CA PHE A 51 16.81 -15.12 -7.19
C PHE A 51 15.69 -15.30 -8.22
N ARG A 52 16.11 -15.53 -9.47
CA ARG A 52 15.17 -15.70 -10.60
C ARG A 52 14.08 -16.74 -10.31
N GLN A 53 14.45 -17.90 -9.79
CA GLN A 53 13.50 -18.98 -9.49
C GLN A 53 12.45 -18.56 -8.44
N GLU A 54 12.82 -17.69 -7.50
CA GLU A 54 11.89 -17.17 -6.49
C GLU A 54 10.90 -16.20 -7.13
N PHE A 55 11.36 -15.33 -8.05
CA PHE A 55 10.49 -14.47 -8.85
C PHE A 55 9.53 -15.25 -9.75
N GLU A 56 10.02 -16.31 -10.40
CA GLU A 56 9.18 -17.18 -11.23
C GLU A 56 8.07 -17.85 -10.37
N GLN A 57 8.39 -18.27 -9.14
CA GLN A 57 7.40 -18.80 -8.20
C GLN A 57 6.36 -17.73 -7.79
N ALA A 58 6.82 -16.51 -7.47
CA ALA A 58 5.94 -15.40 -7.12
C ALA A 58 5.04 -15.01 -8.30
N HIS A 59 5.59 -14.92 -9.51
CA HIS A 59 4.85 -14.64 -10.73
C HIS A 59 3.76 -15.69 -10.98
N ALA A 60 4.14 -16.97 -10.95
CA ALA A 60 3.20 -18.07 -11.12
C ALA A 60 2.10 -18.12 -10.04
N LEU A 61 2.42 -17.68 -8.81
CA LEU A 61 1.44 -17.54 -7.73
C LEU A 61 0.45 -16.41 -8.04
N LEU A 62 0.94 -15.23 -8.39
CA LEU A 62 0.13 -14.05 -8.68
C LEU A 62 -0.73 -14.23 -9.93
N ASP A 63 -0.26 -14.96 -10.94
CA ASP A 63 -1.03 -15.26 -12.16
C ASP A 63 -2.25 -16.14 -11.91
N ARG A 64 -2.31 -16.83 -10.79
CA ARG A 64 -3.50 -17.60 -10.37
C ARG A 64 -4.62 -16.71 -9.81
N ILE A 65 -4.34 -15.45 -9.53
CA ILE A 65 -5.37 -14.49 -9.11
C ILE A 65 -6.09 -13.99 -10.36
N ALA A 66 -7.41 -14.12 -10.42
CA ALA A 66 -8.21 -13.81 -11.60
C ALA A 66 -8.33 -12.29 -11.91
N CYS A 67 -7.81 -11.42 -11.06
CA CYS A 67 -7.81 -9.97 -11.28
C CYS A 67 -6.59 -9.54 -12.11
N ASN A 68 -6.83 -8.90 -13.27
CA ASN A 68 -5.76 -8.42 -14.16
C ASN A 68 -5.29 -6.99 -13.84
N ARG A 69 -6.05 -6.24 -13.03
CA ARG A 69 -5.65 -4.89 -12.58
C ARG A 69 -4.77 -5.03 -11.36
N ARG A 70 -3.46 -5.03 -11.61
CA ARG A 70 -2.45 -5.27 -10.57
C ARG A 70 -1.41 -4.16 -10.53
N VAL A 71 -1.02 -3.77 -9.33
CA VAL A 71 0.19 -3.00 -9.05
C VAL A 71 1.09 -3.88 -8.20
N VAL A 72 2.28 -4.16 -8.69
CA VAL A 72 3.27 -4.98 -8.00
C VAL A 72 4.51 -4.12 -7.77
N GLN A 73 4.97 -4.05 -6.51
CA GLN A 73 6.15 -3.29 -6.12
C GLN A 73 7.27 -4.23 -5.68
N MET A 74 8.50 -3.72 -5.77
CA MET A 74 9.66 -4.37 -5.18
C MET A 74 9.74 -4.10 -3.68
N GLY A 75 10.23 -5.09 -2.92
CA GLY A 75 10.72 -4.91 -1.56
C GLY A 75 12.23 -4.99 -1.47
N ASN A 76 12.77 -4.87 -0.25
CA ASN A 76 14.22 -4.95 -0.03
C ASN A 76 14.78 -6.36 -0.27
N HIS A 77 13.98 -7.41 -0.06
CA HIS A 77 14.37 -8.77 -0.40
C HIS A 77 14.47 -8.99 -1.91
N ASP A 78 13.59 -8.34 -2.67
CA ASP A 78 13.56 -8.40 -4.13
C ASP A 78 14.75 -7.66 -4.75
N ALA A 79 15.30 -6.66 -4.05
CA ALA A 79 16.44 -5.86 -4.52
C ALA A 79 17.80 -6.49 -4.18
N ARG A 80 17.83 -7.69 -3.64
CA ARG A 80 19.07 -8.43 -3.36
C ARG A 80 19.63 -9.04 -4.63
N ASN A 81 20.96 -9.17 -4.65
CA ASN A 81 21.70 -9.72 -5.78
C ASN A 81 21.39 -8.91 -7.07
N VAL A 82 20.92 -9.55 -8.11
CA VAL A 82 20.48 -8.92 -9.37
C VAL A 82 18.95 -8.96 -9.51
N GLY A 83 18.25 -8.91 -8.40
CA GLY A 83 16.81 -9.11 -8.34
C GLY A 83 16.01 -8.01 -9.01
N ASP A 84 16.54 -6.79 -9.09
CA ASP A 84 15.94 -5.67 -9.81
C ASP A 84 15.86 -5.91 -11.32
N GLU A 85 16.83 -6.61 -11.92
CA GLU A 85 16.77 -7.04 -13.32
C GLU A 85 15.68 -8.10 -13.51
N HIS A 86 15.65 -9.12 -12.63
CA HIS A 86 14.65 -10.19 -12.69
C HIS A 86 13.24 -9.67 -12.47
N PHE A 87 13.05 -8.71 -11.55
CA PHE A 87 11.77 -8.06 -11.35
C PHE A 87 11.31 -7.34 -12.62
N THR A 88 12.19 -6.53 -13.22
CA THR A 88 11.86 -5.77 -14.43
C THR A 88 11.49 -6.67 -15.60
N GLU A 89 12.18 -7.81 -15.79
CA GLU A 89 11.86 -8.78 -16.82
C GLU A 89 10.46 -9.43 -16.64
N LEU A 90 10.05 -9.72 -15.39
CA LEU A 90 8.84 -10.49 -15.13
C LEU A 90 7.61 -9.61 -14.79
N PHE A 91 7.82 -8.47 -14.16
CA PHE A 91 6.75 -7.60 -13.65
C PHE A 91 6.72 -6.22 -14.33
N GLY A 92 7.74 -5.86 -15.10
CA GLY A 92 7.82 -4.57 -15.80
C GLY A 92 8.41 -3.45 -14.93
N ASP A 93 7.96 -2.22 -15.18
CA ASP A 93 8.52 -1.03 -14.56
C ASP A 93 8.35 -1.01 -13.04
N ARG A 94 9.38 -0.50 -12.35
CA ARG A 94 9.41 -0.36 -10.87
C ARG A 94 8.57 0.82 -10.36
N SER A 95 8.18 1.74 -11.26
CA SER A 95 7.19 2.79 -10.99
C SER A 95 6.00 2.58 -11.89
N THR A 96 4.84 2.35 -11.31
CA THR A 96 3.65 1.90 -12.02
C THR A 96 2.47 2.83 -11.76
N GLU A 97 1.55 2.89 -12.72
CA GLU A 97 0.32 3.66 -12.62
C GLU A 97 -0.87 2.79 -13.04
N LEU A 98 -1.92 2.79 -12.25
CA LEU A 98 -3.18 2.11 -12.54
C LEU A 98 -4.34 3.04 -12.18
N GLU A 99 -5.31 3.16 -13.07
CA GLU A 99 -6.54 3.89 -12.82
C GLU A 99 -7.74 2.95 -13.03
N TYR A 100 -8.70 3.01 -12.11
CA TYR A 100 -9.97 2.31 -12.23
C TYR A 100 -11.05 2.99 -11.39
N ARG A 101 -12.18 3.34 -12.02
CA ARG A 101 -13.37 3.92 -11.38
C ARG A 101 -13.07 5.14 -10.48
N GLY A 102 -12.20 6.04 -10.96
CA GLY A 102 -11.84 7.25 -10.20
C GLY A 102 -10.87 7.00 -9.04
N VAL A 103 -10.31 5.81 -8.92
CA VAL A 103 -9.22 5.49 -8.00
C VAL A 103 -7.93 5.40 -8.81
N ARG A 104 -6.94 6.23 -8.47
CA ARG A 104 -5.61 6.21 -9.09
C ARG A 104 -4.58 5.69 -8.12
N VAL A 105 -3.88 4.64 -8.55
CA VAL A 105 -2.82 4.00 -7.79
C VAL A 105 -1.48 4.29 -8.44
N LEU A 106 -0.55 4.89 -7.70
CA LEU A 106 0.85 5.02 -8.11
C LEU A 106 1.71 4.09 -7.27
N GLY A 107 2.42 3.20 -7.94
CA GLY A 107 3.43 2.34 -7.32
C GLY A 107 4.78 3.04 -7.30
N LEU A 108 5.40 3.16 -6.12
CA LEU A 108 6.72 3.75 -5.92
C LEU A 108 7.70 2.69 -5.43
N ASP A 109 8.75 2.51 -6.16
CA ASP A 109 9.87 1.71 -5.67
C ASP A 109 10.62 2.46 -4.56
N SER A 110 10.72 1.84 -3.42
CA SER A 110 11.45 2.34 -2.25
C SER A 110 12.65 1.48 -1.90
N SER A 111 12.97 0.46 -2.70
CA SER A 111 14.08 -0.45 -2.45
C SER A 111 15.41 0.16 -2.92
N GLU A 112 16.48 -0.25 -2.26
CA GLU A 112 17.87 0.04 -2.63
C GLU A 112 18.63 -1.29 -2.77
N PRO A 113 19.50 -1.44 -3.78
CA PRO A 113 20.21 -2.70 -4.02
C PRO A 113 20.98 -3.18 -2.79
N ASP A 114 20.73 -4.43 -2.40
CA ASP A 114 21.38 -5.13 -1.25
C ASP A 114 21.23 -4.45 0.11
N LEU A 115 20.26 -3.53 0.26
CA LEU A 115 20.01 -2.86 1.54
C LEU A 115 18.63 -3.22 2.08
N ASP A 116 18.53 -3.35 3.41
CA ASP A 116 17.23 -3.53 4.10
C ASP A 116 16.52 -2.19 4.36
N THR A 117 17.21 -1.07 4.15
CA THR A 117 16.65 0.28 4.25
C THR A 117 16.04 0.71 2.93
N GLY A 118 15.11 1.68 2.98
CA GLY A 118 14.43 2.16 1.79
C GLY A 118 14.59 3.65 1.57
N ARG A 119 14.52 4.06 0.30
CA ARG A 119 14.54 5.45 -0.12
C ARG A 119 13.74 5.62 -1.39
N VAL A 120 12.92 6.67 -1.46
CA VAL A 120 12.16 7.01 -2.67
C VAL A 120 12.95 7.95 -3.59
N GLY A 121 13.45 9.06 -3.07
CA GLY A 121 14.29 9.99 -3.79
C GLY A 121 13.53 11.02 -4.65
N ARG A 122 14.22 12.12 -4.96
CA ARG A 122 13.62 13.31 -5.59
C ARG A 122 13.09 13.09 -7.02
N GLU A 123 13.62 12.13 -7.75
CA GLU A 123 13.15 11.82 -9.10
C GLU A 123 11.75 11.23 -9.06
N ARG A 124 11.51 10.29 -8.13
CA ARG A 124 10.19 9.69 -7.92
C ARG A 124 9.20 10.68 -7.32
N TYR A 125 9.65 11.65 -6.50
CA TYR A 125 8.77 12.74 -6.04
C TYR A 125 8.24 13.56 -7.21
N ARG A 126 9.11 13.98 -8.13
CA ARG A 126 8.72 14.73 -9.32
C ARG A 126 7.77 13.94 -10.20
N TRP A 127 8.08 12.66 -10.44
CA TRP A 127 7.21 11.77 -11.19
C TRP A 127 5.81 11.66 -10.54
N LEU A 128 5.73 11.51 -9.21
CA LEU A 128 4.48 11.47 -8.47
C LEU A 128 3.70 12.78 -8.58
N GLU A 129 4.36 13.92 -8.39
CA GLU A 129 3.76 15.25 -8.51
C GLU A 129 3.19 15.48 -9.91
N GLU A 130 3.93 15.14 -10.96
CA GLU A 130 3.49 15.26 -12.36
C GLU A 130 2.26 14.38 -12.65
N ARG A 131 2.18 13.19 -12.08
CA ARG A 131 1.04 12.29 -12.27
C ARG A 131 -0.17 12.80 -11.51
N PHE A 132 -0.04 13.14 -10.25
CA PHE A 132 -1.16 13.63 -9.46
C PHE A 132 -1.66 15.03 -9.84
N ALA A 133 -0.82 15.86 -10.47
CA ALA A 133 -1.26 17.15 -11.02
C ALA A 133 -2.36 17.02 -12.09
N ARG A 134 -2.45 15.84 -12.73
CA ARG A 134 -3.46 15.54 -13.77
C ARG A 134 -4.75 14.95 -13.19
N CYS A 135 -4.76 14.64 -11.89
CA CYS A 135 -5.82 13.89 -11.21
C CYS A 135 -6.43 14.77 -10.12
N LEU A 136 -7.40 15.63 -10.49
CA LEU A 136 -7.95 16.61 -9.55
C LEU A 136 -9.03 16.00 -8.64
N ASP A 137 -9.89 15.13 -9.19
CA ASP A 137 -11.07 14.60 -8.50
C ASP A 137 -10.99 13.10 -8.19
N GLU A 138 -9.83 12.47 -8.42
CA GLU A 138 -9.63 11.05 -8.18
C GLU A 138 -9.21 10.77 -6.74
N PHE A 139 -9.58 9.59 -6.25
CA PHE A 139 -9.06 9.03 -5.00
C PHE A 139 -7.62 8.55 -5.23
N LYS A 140 -6.66 9.10 -4.50
CA LYS A 140 -5.24 8.93 -4.75
C LYS A 140 -4.62 7.93 -3.80
N VAL A 141 -4.07 6.86 -4.37
CA VAL A 141 -3.40 5.78 -3.64
C VAL A 141 -1.92 5.74 -4.03
N VAL A 142 -1.06 5.60 -3.05
CA VAL A 142 0.36 5.29 -3.25
C VAL A 142 0.67 3.92 -2.66
N ALA A 143 1.31 3.05 -3.43
CA ALA A 143 1.76 1.74 -3.01
C ALA A 143 3.29 1.70 -3.00
N MET A 144 3.89 1.29 -1.89
CA MET A 144 5.34 1.16 -1.73
C MET A 144 5.65 0.06 -0.71
N HIS A 145 6.88 -0.46 -0.70
CA HIS A 145 7.22 -1.52 0.24
C HIS A 145 7.51 -1.01 1.65
N HIS A 146 8.50 -0.12 1.78
CA HIS A 146 8.92 0.37 3.09
C HIS A 146 7.87 1.31 3.69
N HIS A 147 7.70 1.22 5.00
CA HIS A 147 6.72 2.01 5.74
C HIS A 147 7.21 3.46 5.97
N LEU A 148 6.25 4.38 6.05
CA LEU A 148 6.48 5.83 6.23
C LEU A 148 6.54 6.26 7.68
N VAL A 149 5.84 5.55 8.56
CA VAL A 149 5.73 5.85 9.99
C VAL A 149 6.02 4.59 10.79
N PRO A 150 6.55 4.70 12.01
CA PRO A 150 6.86 3.54 12.84
C PRO A 150 5.65 2.64 13.03
N VAL A 151 5.85 1.32 12.93
CA VAL A 151 4.80 0.33 13.18
C VAL A 151 4.89 -0.16 14.61
N PRO A 152 3.83 -0.04 15.43
CA PRO A 152 3.85 -0.43 16.84
C PRO A 152 4.21 -1.90 17.02
N GLY A 153 4.99 -2.20 18.07
CA GLY A 153 5.36 -3.57 18.42
C GLY A 153 6.49 -4.17 17.58
N THR A 154 7.11 -3.41 16.66
CA THR A 154 8.22 -3.89 15.82
C THR A 154 9.62 -3.57 16.36
N GLY A 155 9.70 -3.04 17.58
CA GLY A 155 10.97 -2.71 18.25
C GLY A 155 11.53 -1.36 17.81
N ARG A 156 12.88 -1.22 17.80
CA ARG A 156 13.53 0.00 17.34
C ARG A 156 13.30 0.19 15.86
N GLU A 157 12.87 1.41 15.49
CA GLU A 157 12.73 1.76 14.08
C GLU A 157 14.10 1.97 13.45
N ARG A 158 14.42 1.16 12.45
CA ARG A 158 15.68 1.24 11.69
C ARG A 158 15.48 1.29 10.19
N ASN A 159 14.34 0.84 9.71
CA ASN A 159 14.09 0.58 8.30
C ASN A 159 12.84 1.33 7.79
N ILE A 160 12.51 2.46 8.41
CA ILE A 160 11.61 3.44 7.83
C ILE A 160 12.28 4.03 6.59
N VAL A 161 11.51 4.44 5.62
CA VAL A 161 12.04 5.15 4.45
C VAL A 161 12.93 6.32 4.90
N HIS A 162 14.18 6.38 4.41
CA HIS A 162 15.16 7.37 4.85
C HIS A 162 14.69 8.81 4.66
N ASP A 163 13.96 9.06 3.59
CA ASP A 163 13.41 10.36 3.23
C ASP A 163 11.90 10.48 3.55
N ALA A 164 11.44 9.75 4.58
CA ALA A 164 10.02 9.70 4.97
C ALA A 164 9.41 11.07 5.22
N GLY A 165 10.13 11.99 5.87
CA GLY A 165 9.65 13.35 6.14
C GLY A 165 9.39 14.16 4.86
N ASP A 166 10.33 14.11 3.90
CA ASP A 166 10.16 14.78 2.61
C ASP A 166 9.05 14.12 1.80
N LEU A 167 9.00 12.77 1.78
CA LEU A 167 7.95 12.04 1.09
C LEU A 167 6.56 12.34 1.68
N LEU A 168 6.41 12.33 3.00
CA LEU A 168 5.14 12.68 3.66
C LEU A 168 4.65 14.07 3.25
N LYS A 169 5.56 15.04 3.19
CA LYS A 169 5.23 16.39 2.70
C LYS A 169 4.74 16.37 1.25
N VAL A 170 5.41 15.63 0.37
CA VAL A 170 5.00 15.49 -1.04
C VAL A 170 3.62 14.85 -1.13
N LEU A 171 3.38 13.76 -0.40
CA LEU A 171 2.10 13.06 -0.39
C LEU A 171 0.95 13.96 0.10
N ALA A 172 1.15 14.66 1.22
CA ALA A 172 0.17 15.59 1.78
C ALA A 172 -0.13 16.75 0.82
N ASN A 173 0.89 17.37 0.22
CA ASN A 173 0.73 18.48 -0.73
C ASN A 173 -0.05 18.05 -2.00
N ASN A 174 0.06 16.80 -2.41
CA ASN A 174 -0.67 16.26 -3.56
C ASN A 174 -2.03 15.66 -3.20
N GLY A 175 -2.42 15.73 -1.92
CA GLY A 175 -3.69 15.24 -1.43
C GLY A 175 -3.85 13.73 -1.62
N VAL A 176 -2.81 12.97 -1.29
CA VAL A 176 -2.87 11.51 -1.28
C VAL A 176 -3.81 11.06 -0.17
N ASP A 177 -4.72 10.15 -0.48
CA ASP A 177 -5.77 9.68 0.42
C ASP A 177 -5.36 8.41 1.17
N LEU A 178 -4.60 7.54 0.49
CA LEU A 178 -4.24 6.22 1.00
C LEU A 178 -2.80 5.86 0.62
N VAL A 179 -2.03 5.38 1.59
CA VAL A 179 -0.71 4.79 1.35
C VAL A 179 -0.72 3.34 1.81
N LEU A 180 -0.25 2.44 0.96
CA LEU A 180 -0.17 1.00 1.20
C LEU A 180 1.31 0.60 1.34
N CYS A 181 1.65 -0.06 2.45
CA CYS A 181 3.01 -0.48 2.77
C CYS A 181 3.05 -1.94 3.26
N GLY A 182 4.24 -2.55 3.22
CA GLY A 182 4.55 -3.88 3.75
C GLY A 182 5.71 -3.87 4.77
N HIS A 183 6.72 -4.74 4.53
CA HIS A 183 8.04 -4.77 5.16
C HIS A 183 8.10 -5.26 6.61
N LYS A 184 7.21 -4.82 7.47
CA LYS A 184 7.30 -5.14 8.90
C LYS A 184 6.61 -6.44 9.28
N HIS A 185 5.85 -7.05 8.38
CA HIS A 185 5.00 -8.23 8.63
C HIS A 185 3.99 -8.02 9.78
N VAL A 186 3.73 -6.77 10.14
CA VAL A 186 2.77 -6.39 11.18
C VAL A 186 1.73 -5.48 10.57
N PRO A 187 0.48 -5.93 10.45
CA PRO A 187 -0.60 -5.10 9.93
C PRO A 187 -0.89 -3.96 10.89
N ASN A 188 -0.99 -2.76 10.36
CA ASN A 188 -1.32 -1.58 11.14
C ASN A 188 -2.00 -0.52 10.28
N VAL A 189 -2.82 0.32 10.90
CA VAL A 189 -3.44 1.46 10.24
C VAL A 189 -3.12 2.72 11.03
N TRP A 190 -2.58 3.72 10.34
CA TRP A 190 -2.40 5.06 10.85
C TRP A 190 -3.28 6.04 10.09
N ARG A 191 -3.80 7.04 10.79
CA ARG A 191 -4.29 8.25 10.18
C ARG A 191 -3.29 9.37 10.45
N LEU A 192 -2.82 9.99 9.38
CA LEU A 192 -1.96 11.16 9.45
C LEU A 192 -2.57 12.27 8.60
N GLU A 193 -3.07 13.32 9.25
CA GLU A 193 -3.89 14.34 8.62
C GLU A 193 -5.10 13.71 7.89
N ASP A 194 -5.24 13.96 6.58
CA ASP A 194 -6.30 13.40 5.74
C ASP A 194 -5.90 12.08 5.05
N MET A 195 -4.74 11.54 5.36
CA MET A 195 -4.17 10.36 4.70
C MET A 195 -4.26 9.14 5.62
N LEU A 196 -4.72 8.02 5.08
CA LEU A 196 -4.58 6.70 5.71
C LEU A 196 -3.28 6.05 5.27
N ILE A 197 -2.54 5.49 6.22
CA ILE A 197 -1.36 4.68 5.95
C ILE A 197 -1.67 3.28 6.47
N VAL A 198 -1.73 2.31 5.56
CA VAL A 198 -2.10 0.92 5.84
C VAL A 198 -0.92 0.02 5.58
N ASN A 199 -0.43 -0.62 6.63
CA ASN A 199 0.59 -1.65 6.55
C ASN A 199 -0.06 -3.03 6.42
N ALA A 200 0.44 -3.85 5.49
CA ALA A 200 0.07 -5.25 5.41
C ALA A 200 0.92 -6.11 6.37
N GLY A 201 0.37 -7.25 6.77
CA GLY A 201 1.14 -8.37 7.26
C GLY A 201 1.65 -9.23 6.11
N THR A 202 2.35 -10.31 6.41
CA THR A 202 2.60 -11.37 5.43
C THR A 202 1.41 -12.32 5.38
N CYS A 203 1.00 -12.71 4.18
CA CYS A 203 -0.17 -13.57 4.01
C CYS A 203 0.16 -15.07 3.98
N CYS A 204 1.41 -15.44 3.73
CA CYS A 204 1.77 -16.82 3.42
C CYS A 204 3.13 -17.27 3.96
N THR A 205 3.63 -16.60 5.02
CA THR A 205 4.89 -17.04 5.66
C THR A 205 4.75 -17.17 7.18
N HIS A 206 5.63 -18.00 7.79
CA HIS A 206 5.85 -18.03 9.22
C HIS A 206 6.88 -17.00 9.70
N ARG A 207 7.33 -16.10 8.83
CA ARG A 207 8.25 -15.02 9.19
C ARG A 207 7.48 -13.89 9.89
N LEU A 208 6.90 -14.22 11.02
CA LEU A 208 6.00 -13.37 11.78
C LEU A 208 6.74 -12.57 12.85
N ARG A 209 6.16 -11.44 13.24
CA ARG A 209 6.61 -10.65 14.39
C ARG A 209 5.54 -10.65 15.48
N GLY A 210 5.96 -10.89 16.71
CA GLY A 210 5.04 -10.94 17.85
C GLY A 210 4.00 -12.06 17.72
N LYS A 211 2.76 -11.74 18.04
CA LYS A 211 1.61 -12.67 17.99
C LYS A 211 0.74 -12.50 16.73
N VAL A 212 1.23 -11.79 15.73
CA VAL A 212 0.50 -11.56 14.49
C VAL A 212 0.44 -12.86 13.68
N ARG A 213 -0.74 -13.18 13.16
CA ARG A 213 -0.93 -14.31 12.24
C ARG A 213 -0.79 -13.85 10.80
N PRO A 214 -0.54 -14.78 9.86
CA PRO A 214 -0.56 -14.46 8.44
C PRO A 214 -1.87 -13.78 8.06
N CYS A 215 -1.78 -12.64 7.38
CA CYS A 215 -2.96 -11.87 7.00
C CYS A 215 -2.69 -10.96 5.80
N TYR A 216 -3.76 -10.50 5.18
CA TYR A 216 -3.77 -9.49 4.13
C TYR A 216 -4.91 -8.50 4.39
N ASN A 217 -4.94 -7.38 3.66
CA ASN A 217 -5.99 -6.40 3.80
C ASN A 217 -6.96 -6.45 2.60
N VAL A 218 -8.23 -6.18 2.88
CA VAL A 218 -9.25 -5.86 1.88
C VAL A 218 -9.71 -4.43 2.16
N ILE A 219 -9.71 -3.57 1.15
CA ILE A 219 -10.01 -2.15 1.30
C ILE A 219 -11.19 -1.83 0.39
N GLU A 220 -12.24 -1.29 0.96
CA GLU A 220 -13.39 -0.74 0.25
C GLU A 220 -13.26 0.77 0.16
N ILE A 221 -13.36 1.31 -1.06
CA ILE A 221 -13.36 2.75 -1.33
C ILE A 221 -14.71 3.09 -1.95
N HIS A 222 -15.50 3.92 -1.27
CA HIS A 222 -16.82 4.36 -1.71
C HIS A 222 -16.74 5.68 -2.47
N ASP A 223 -17.74 5.96 -3.32
CA ASP A 223 -17.80 7.17 -4.17
C ASP A 223 -17.78 8.47 -3.36
N ASP A 224 -18.21 8.44 -2.10
CA ASP A 224 -18.20 9.59 -1.18
C ASP A 224 -16.86 9.79 -0.47
N GLY A 225 -15.85 8.95 -0.77
CA GLY A 225 -14.54 8.97 -0.14
C GLY A 225 -14.47 8.22 1.19
N HIS A 226 -15.54 7.53 1.59
CA HIS A 226 -15.52 6.63 2.74
C HIS A 226 -14.63 5.42 2.45
N VAL A 227 -13.76 5.08 3.38
CA VAL A 227 -12.80 3.97 3.28
C VAL A 227 -12.98 3.01 4.44
N ARG A 228 -13.11 1.74 4.14
CA ARG A 228 -13.11 0.67 5.15
C ARG A 228 -11.95 -0.27 4.89
N VAL A 229 -11.22 -0.60 5.93
CA VAL A 229 -10.11 -1.55 5.88
C VAL A 229 -10.45 -2.78 6.71
N PHE A 230 -10.42 -3.92 6.05
CA PHE A 230 -10.59 -5.23 6.68
C PHE A 230 -9.25 -5.93 6.75
N ARG A 231 -8.92 -6.48 7.90
CA ARG A 231 -7.85 -7.48 8.04
C ARG A 231 -8.45 -8.86 7.82
N LYS A 232 -7.86 -9.61 6.92
CA LYS A 232 -8.30 -10.96 6.58
C LYS A 232 -7.18 -11.95 6.91
N GLU A 233 -7.43 -12.88 7.82
CA GLU A 233 -6.59 -14.05 8.03
C GLU A 233 -7.08 -15.17 7.10
N PRO A 234 -6.20 -15.99 6.49
CA PRO A 234 -6.63 -17.18 5.75
C PRO A 234 -7.52 -18.08 6.63
N TYR A 235 -8.63 -18.56 6.06
CA TYR A 235 -9.66 -19.39 6.73
C TYR A 235 -10.52 -18.68 7.77
N VAL A 236 -10.34 -17.38 8.03
CA VAL A 236 -11.11 -16.62 9.03
C VAL A 236 -11.85 -15.48 8.35
N ASP A 237 -13.02 -15.12 8.85
CA ASP A 237 -13.74 -13.95 8.36
C ASP A 237 -12.96 -12.66 8.63
N GLY A 238 -13.12 -11.68 7.75
CA GLY A 238 -12.43 -10.40 7.86
C GLY A 238 -12.90 -9.59 9.07
N GLU A 239 -11.96 -8.92 9.75
CA GLU A 239 -12.21 -7.97 10.83
C GLU A 239 -12.07 -6.54 10.31
N VAL A 240 -13.04 -5.66 10.58
CA VAL A 240 -12.90 -4.23 10.28
C VAL A 240 -11.87 -3.62 11.24
N VAL A 241 -10.76 -3.13 10.71
CA VAL A 241 -9.68 -2.51 11.50
C VAL A 241 -9.63 -1.00 11.35
N ALA A 242 -10.29 -0.44 10.33
CA ALA A 242 -10.50 0.98 10.15
C ALA A 242 -11.78 1.25 9.37
N ASP A 243 -12.49 2.28 9.76
CA ASP A 243 -13.71 2.75 9.11
C ASP A 243 -13.66 4.28 9.11
N PHE A 244 -13.50 4.85 7.92
CA PHE A 244 -13.19 6.27 7.72
C PHE A 244 -14.22 6.92 6.82
N SER A 245 -15.07 7.77 7.38
CA SER A 245 -15.95 8.66 6.60
C SER A 245 -15.28 10.00 6.34
N ASP A 246 -15.47 10.55 5.15
CA ASP A 246 -14.86 11.78 4.64
C ASP A 246 -15.42 13.09 5.26
N ILE A 247 -16.11 13.00 6.41
CA ILE A 247 -16.79 14.14 7.03
C ILE A 247 -15.85 15.34 7.26
N ASN A 248 -14.54 15.12 7.37
CA ASN A 248 -13.56 16.17 7.64
C ASN A 248 -12.69 16.60 6.44
N ARG A 249 -12.82 15.95 5.30
CA ARG A 249 -11.96 16.22 4.12
C ARG A 249 -12.10 17.65 3.58
N ARG A 250 -13.28 18.24 3.67
CA ARG A 250 -13.55 19.58 3.16
C ARG A 250 -12.97 20.69 4.03
N TYR A 251 -12.76 20.45 5.31
CA TYR A 251 -12.36 21.46 6.28
C TYR A 251 -10.87 21.51 6.61
N CYS A 252 -10.10 20.46 6.28
CA CYS A 252 -8.71 20.31 6.69
C CYS A 252 -7.69 20.43 5.55
N ARG A 253 -8.09 20.59 4.28
CA ARG A 253 -7.13 20.75 3.18
C ARG A 253 -6.65 22.20 3.08
N TRP A 254 -5.67 22.56 3.91
CA TRP A 254 -4.85 23.73 3.63
C TRP A 254 -3.92 23.41 2.44
N ARG A 255 -4.19 24.06 1.28
CA ARG A 255 -3.28 24.02 0.15
C ARG A 255 -2.42 25.28 0.17
N PRO A 256 -1.08 25.19 0.12
CA PRO A 256 -0.22 26.36 -0.06
C PRO A 256 -0.69 27.13 -1.30
N GLY A 257 -1.08 28.43 -1.14
CA GLY A 257 -1.57 29.27 -2.23
C GLY A 257 -3.09 29.37 -2.36
N THR A 258 -3.88 28.63 -1.62
CA THR A 258 -5.30 28.92 -1.44
C THR A 258 -5.48 29.88 -0.27
N GLN A 259 -6.31 30.91 -0.47
CA GLN A 259 -6.71 31.80 0.63
C GLN A 259 -7.37 30.94 1.71
N ALA A 260 -6.96 31.09 2.97
CA ALA A 260 -7.61 30.40 4.08
C ALA A 260 -9.11 30.69 4.00
N PRO A 261 -10.00 29.69 4.18
CA PRO A 261 -11.43 29.96 4.25
C PRO A 261 -11.68 30.93 5.39
N ASP A 262 -12.58 31.88 5.15
CA ASP A 262 -12.97 32.84 6.17
C ASP A 262 -13.56 32.06 7.36
N LEU A 263 -12.91 32.15 8.51
CA LEU A 263 -13.32 31.40 9.71
C LEU A 263 -14.73 31.80 10.18
N ASP A 264 -15.22 32.97 9.78
CA ASP A 264 -16.56 33.42 10.08
C ASP A 264 -17.64 32.73 9.23
N GLU A 265 -17.29 32.17 8.05
CA GLU A 265 -18.18 31.35 7.25
C GLU A 265 -18.25 29.88 7.69
N VAL A 266 -17.27 29.40 8.44
CA VAL A 266 -17.11 27.99 8.80
C VAL A 266 -17.71 27.65 10.17
N LEU A 267 -17.87 28.64 11.04
CA LEU A 267 -18.48 28.45 12.36
C LEU A 267 -19.94 28.95 12.36
N PRO A 268 -20.95 28.06 12.31
CA PRO A 268 -22.32 28.51 12.46
C PRO A 268 -22.52 29.04 13.89
N GLY A 269 -22.59 30.39 13.98
CA GLY A 269 -23.31 31.05 15.06
C GLY A 269 -22.84 30.79 16.49
N GLY A 270 -21.67 31.24 16.86
CA GLY A 270 -21.39 31.57 18.25
C GLY A 270 -22.12 32.89 18.62
N SER A 271 -23.35 32.82 19.10
CA SER A 271 -24.01 33.95 19.72
C SER A 271 -23.22 34.42 20.91
N ARG A 272 -22.88 35.70 20.91
CA ARG A 272 -22.37 36.47 22.09
C ARG A 272 -23.36 36.40 23.23
#